data_81c3db468949e80e3ff37ea9fa33e38d
#
_entry.id   81c3db468949e80e3ff37ea9fa33e38d
#
_cell.length_a   1.000
_cell.length_b   1.000
_cell.length_c   1.000
_cell.angle_alpha   90.00
_cell.angle_beta   90.00
_cell.angle_gamma   90.00
#
_symmetry.space_group_name_H-M   'P 1'
#
loop_
_entity.id
_entity.type
_entity.pdbx_description
1 polymer ?
#
loop_
_entity_poly.entity_id
_entity_poly.type
_entity_poly.pdbx_seq_one_letter_code
_entity_poly.pdbx_strand_id
1 'polypeptide(L)'
;MTAYQQHLLSVNGIELSVQVAGPEQGRPIWLLHGFPECWYSWRYQVPALVAAGFRVFVPEMRGYGRSSAPEAVEAYDLLTLCADIQQAMDAFGHQRVCMVGHDWGAPVAWHLALLEPQRVGALVTLSVPFAGRPKRPASEIMRQVHGEHFNYILYFQQPGVAEAELDGDIDASLRLFMGNVGALLVPKPADARLFDGVTVPDGLPAWCSEQAFQVYRQTFAGRGFRGALNWYRNFERTWQRTEFLQDAQVQSPTLFLIGDRDPVGVLEAHTLKRMPGRVSDLEQHVLADCGHWIQSERPQHVNELLLDFLQRRFP
;
A
#
# COMPACT_ATOMS: atom_id res chain seq x y z
N MET A 1 22.95 7.14 -11.31
CA MET A 1 22.12 6.38 -10.34
C MET A 1 21.63 7.35 -9.27
N THR A 2 20.36 7.28 -8.88
CA THR A 2 19.84 8.09 -7.78
C THR A 2 20.47 7.62 -6.47
N ALA A 3 21.11 8.54 -5.75
CA ALA A 3 21.67 8.25 -4.43
C ALA A 3 20.58 8.27 -3.39
N TYR A 4 20.51 7.22 -2.56
CA TYR A 4 19.62 7.14 -1.42
C TYR A 4 20.40 7.36 -0.13
N GLN A 5 19.78 8.08 0.81
CA GLN A 5 20.22 8.19 2.19
C GLN A 5 19.23 7.44 3.06
N GLN A 6 19.68 6.47 3.84
CA GLN A 6 18.84 5.76 4.78
C GLN A 6 18.84 6.49 6.12
N HIS A 7 17.64 6.75 6.63
CA HIS A 7 17.40 7.26 7.97
C HIS A 7 16.66 6.21 8.79
N LEU A 8 17.03 6.10 10.06
CA LEU A 8 16.31 5.30 11.04
C LEU A 8 15.73 6.27 12.08
N LEU A 9 14.41 6.34 12.15
CA LEU A 9 13.68 7.30 12.98
C LEU A 9 12.99 6.59 14.13
N SER A 10 13.16 7.09 15.36
CA SER A 10 12.36 6.65 16.49
C SER A 10 11.03 7.42 16.50
N VAL A 11 9.95 6.79 16.02
CA VAL A 11 8.63 7.37 15.88
C VAL A 11 7.56 6.42 16.39
N ASN A 12 6.54 6.93 17.06
CA ASN A 12 5.35 6.17 17.48
C ASN A 12 5.68 4.81 18.13
N GLY A 13 6.74 4.77 18.95
CA GLY A 13 7.16 3.57 19.68
C GLY A 13 7.87 2.49 18.82
N ILE A 14 8.29 2.84 17.62
CA ILE A 14 9.06 1.97 16.72
C ILE A 14 10.28 2.70 16.15
N GLU A 15 11.20 1.92 15.57
CA GLU A 15 12.17 2.42 14.62
C GLU A 15 11.59 2.27 13.21
N LEU A 16 11.49 3.38 12.48
CA LEU A 16 11.04 3.44 11.09
C LEU A 16 12.23 3.73 10.17
N SER A 17 12.50 2.83 9.24
CA SER A 17 13.51 3.01 8.21
C SER A 17 12.92 3.81 7.05
N VAL A 18 13.56 4.89 6.64
CA VAL A 18 13.13 5.74 5.52
C VAL A 18 14.29 5.95 4.55
N GLN A 19 14.08 5.58 3.30
CA GLN A 19 14.99 5.92 2.21
C GLN A 19 14.65 7.32 1.69
N VAL A 20 15.65 8.20 1.63
CA VAL A 20 15.48 9.58 1.17
C VAL A 20 16.35 9.82 -0.04
N ALA A 21 15.79 10.48 -1.05
CA ALA A 21 16.51 10.85 -2.27
C ALA A 21 16.09 12.22 -2.78
N GLY A 22 16.97 12.88 -3.54
CA GLY A 22 16.70 14.19 -4.15
C GLY A 22 17.28 15.38 -3.39
N PRO A 23 17.09 16.59 -3.92
CA PRO A 23 17.69 17.81 -3.36
C PRO A 23 17.08 18.15 -1.99
N GLU A 24 17.90 18.67 -1.08
CA GLU A 24 17.46 19.01 0.29
C GLU A 24 16.29 19.98 0.33
N GLN A 25 16.27 20.93 -0.57
CA GLN A 25 15.23 21.95 -0.67
C GLN A 25 14.07 21.54 -1.60
N GLY A 26 14.10 20.30 -2.11
CA GLY A 26 13.02 19.77 -2.95
C GLY A 26 11.71 19.63 -2.16
N ARG A 27 10.59 19.86 -2.85
CA ARG A 27 9.27 19.66 -2.23
C ARG A 27 9.09 18.19 -1.83
N PRO A 28 8.61 17.91 -0.61
CA PRO A 28 8.58 16.56 -0.07
C PRO A 28 7.44 15.72 -0.67
N ILE A 29 7.79 14.52 -1.14
CA ILE A 29 6.86 13.49 -1.58
C ILE A 29 7.12 12.22 -0.77
N TRP A 30 6.06 11.64 -0.17
CA TRP A 30 6.10 10.39 0.55
C TRP A 30 5.48 9.27 -0.29
N LEU A 31 6.20 8.17 -0.46
CA LEU A 31 5.77 7.02 -1.25
C LEU A 31 5.57 5.81 -0.34
N LEU A 32 4.31 5.43 -0.11
CA LEU A 32 3.91 4.37 0.82
C LEU A 32 3.61 3.09 0.05
N HIS A 33 4.36 2.04 0.32
CA HIS A 33 4.16 0.72 -0.29
C HIS A 33 3.09 -0.10 0.44
N GLY A 34 2.65 -1.19 -0.17
CA GLY A 34 1.68 -2.14 0.39
C GLY A 34 2.24 -3.55 0.61
N PHE A 35 1.39 -4.55 0.41
CA PHE A 35 1.67 -5.97 0.63
C PHE A 35 1.75 -6.76 -0.69
N PRO A 36 2.71 -7.66 -0.85
CA PRO A 36 3.94 -7.85 -0.07
C PRO A 36 5.12 -7.08 -0.71
N GLU A 37 5.15 -5.80 -0.48
CA GLU A 37 6.09 -4.88 -1.09
C GLU A 37 7.20 -4.42 -0.13
N CYS A 38 7.99 -3.45 -0.58
CA CYS A 38 8.97 -2.71 0.21
C CYS A 38 9.28 -1.37 -0.47
N TRP A 39 10.19 -0.59 0.11
CA TRP A 39 10.63 0.68 -0.47
C TRP A 39 11.05 0.59 -1.95
N TYR A 40 11.54 -0.57 -2.41
CA TYR A 40 12.05 -0.78 -3.78
C TYR A 40 10.93 -0.86 -4.83
N SER A 41 9.68 -0.98 -4.42
CA SER A 41 8.51 -0.90 -5.33
C SER A 41 8.47 0.43 -6.08
N TRP A 42 9.05 1.47 -5.52
CA TRP A 42 9.11 2.82 -6.08
C TRP A 42 10.37 3.11 -6.90
N ARG A 43 11.17 2.09 -7.25
CA ARG A 43 12.47 2.21 -7.95
C ARG A 43 12.42 2.98 -9.28
N TYR A 44 11.26 3.03 -9.92
CA TYR A 44 11.06 3.76 -11.17
C TYR A 44 10.51 5.18 -10.96
N GLN A 45 9.75 5.41 -9.89
CA GLN A 45 9.16 6.72 -9.55
C GLN A 45 10.19 7.63 -8.91
N VAL A 46 11.00 7.11 -7.99
CA VAL A 46 12.00 7.92 -7.27
C VAL A 46 12.95 8.65 -8.23
N PRO A 47 13.60 8.01 -9.23
CA PRO A 47 14.47 8.73 -10.16
C PRO A 47 13.75 9.83 -10.96
N ALA A 48 12.50 9.58 -11.39
CA ALA A 48 11.70 10.53 -12.13
C ALA A 48 11.33 11.76 -11.30
N LEU A 49 10.91 11.55 -10.06
CA LEU A 49 10.58 12.61 -9.11
C LEU A 49 11.81 13.43 -8.72
N VAL A 50 12.95 12.78 -8.45
CA VAL A 50 14.22 13.45 -8.16
C VAL A 50 14.68 14.30 -9.33
N ALA A 51 14.58 13.80 -10.57
CA ALA A 51 14.91 14.54 -11.77
C ALA A 51 14.00 15.78 -11.96
N ALA A 52 12.76 15.71 -11.49
CA ALA A 52 11.82 16.83 -11.47
C ALA A 52 12.01 17.79 -10.26
N GLY A 53 13.06 17.59 -9.44
CA GLY A 53 13.42 18.47 -8.34
C GLY A 53 12.71 18.19 -7.00
N PHE A 54 12.01 17.08 -6.88
CA PHE A 54 11.37 16.69 -5.62
C PHE A 54 12.35 16.01 -4.66
N ARG A 55 12.09 16.14 -3.35
CA ARG A 55 12.70 15.32 -2.31
C ARG A 55 11.76 14.17 -1.95
N VAL A 56 12.23 12.97 -2.12
CA VAL A 56 11.39 11.76 -2.05
C VAL A 56 11.73 10.95 -0.81
N PHE A 57 10.70 10.59 -0.05
CA PHE A 57 10.75 9.83 1.20
C PHE A 57 10.02 8.52 1.01
N VAL A 58 10.72 7.42 1.18
CA VAL A 58 10.18 6.07 0.98
C VAL A 58 10.38 5.25 2.23
N PRO A 59 9.38 5.19 3.14
CA PRO A 59 9.50 4.37 4.33
C PRO A 59 9.42 2.88 3.98
N GLU A 60 10.13 2.07 4.74
CA GLU A 60 9.78 0.68 4.95
C GLU A 60 8.70 0.67 6.02
N MET A 61 7.46 0.40 5.63
CA MET A 61 6.31 0.53 6.53
C MET A 61 6.44 -0.40 7.75
N ARG A 62 5.74 -0.10 8.85
CA ARG A 62 5.74 -0.93 10.07
C ARG A 62 5.49 -2.41 9.73
N GLY A 63 6.37 -3.28 10.21
CA GLY A 63 6.30 -4.73 9.92
C GLY A 63 7.12 -5.19 8.71
N TYR A 64 7.76 -4.27 7.99
CA TYR A 64 8.52 -4.56 6.78
C TYR A 64 10.00 -4.17 6.90
N GLY A 65 10.85 -4.86 6.15
CA GLY A 65 12.25 -4.53 5.94
C GLY A 65 13.02 -4.28 7.24
N ARG A 66 13.61 -3.10 7.39
CA ARG A 66 14.39 -2.70 8.56
C ARG A 66 13.56 -2.00 9.64
N SER A 67 12.30 -1.67 9.35
CA SER A 67 11.41 -1.10 10.35
C SER A 67 11.03 -2.12 11.41
N SER A 68 10.68 -1.65 12.61
CA SER A 68 10.22 -2.53 13.69
C SER A 68 8.98 -3.31 13.29
N ALA A 69 8.88 -4.54 13.81
CA ALA A 69 7.73 -5.43 13.63
C ALA A 69 7.21 -5.88 15.01
N PRO A 70 6.44 -5.05 15.73
CA PRO A 70 5.82 -5.43 17.00
C PRO A 70 5.04 -6.73 16.91
N GLU A 71 5.02 -7.53 17.96
CA GLU A 71 4.32 -8.82 17.96
C GLU A 71 2.81 -8.68 18.05
N ALA A 72 2.34 -7.68 18.81
CA ALA A 72 0.92 -7.46 19.08
C ALA A 72 0.17 -7.09 17.79
N VAL A 73 -0.92 -7.78 17.52
CA VAL A 73 -1.79 -7.51 16.35
C VAL A 73 -2.29 -6.07 16.39
N GLU A 74 -2.69 -5.59 17.56
CA GLU A 74 -3.26 -4.26 17.80
C GLU A 74 -2.30 -3.10 17.47
N ALA A 75 -1.02 -3.41 17.30
CA ALA A 75 0.00 -2.43 16.92
C ALA A 75 -0.07 -2.02 15.43
N TYR A 76 -1.01 -2.57 14.64
CA TYR A 76 -1.06 -2.40 13.19
C TYR A 76 -2.39 -1.86 12.66
N ASP A 77 -3.23 -1.28 13.53
CA ASP A 77 -4.42 -0.60 13.03
C ASP A 77 -4.06 0.66 12.23
N LEU A 78 -4.95 1.06 11.36
CA LEU A 78 -4.68 2.10 10.36
C LEU A 78 -4.31 3.46 10.97
N LEU A 79 -4.90 3.85 12.12
CA LEU A 79 -4.50 5.09 12.80
C LEU A 79 -3.09 5.01 13.35
N THR A 80 -2.68 3.84 13.83
CA THR A 80 -1.30 3.60 14.28
C THR A 80 -0.32 3.71 13.12
N LEU A 81 -0.65 3.15 11.96
CA LEU A 81 0.17 3.26 10.74
C LEU A 81 0.25 4.71 10.24
N CYS A 82 -0.85 5.46 10.30
CA CYS A 82 -0.85 6.89 10.00
C CYS A 82 0.05 7.68 10.97
N ALA A 83 -0.01 7.37 12.26
CA ALA A 83 0.81 8.04 13.27
C ALA A 83 2.33 7.83 13.05
N ASP A 84 2.75 6.68 12.52
CA ASP A 84 4.14 6.44 12.14
C ASP A 84 4.61 7.46 11.09
N ILE A 85 3.79 7.68 10.06
CA ILE A 85 4.11 8.61 8.97
C ILE A 85 3.99 10.06 9.43
N GLN A 86 2.97 10.40 10.24
CA GLN A 86 2.82 11.75 10.82
C GLN A 86 4.07 12.15 11.64
N GLN A 87 4.52 11.27 12.55
CA GLN A 87 5.70 11.55 13.36
C GLN A 87 6.99 11.54 12.53
N ALA A 88 7.07 10.72 11.48
CA ALA A 88 8.20 10.77 10.56
C ALA A 88 8.21 12.09 9.77
N MET A 89 7.05 12.58 9.32
CA MET A 89 6.94 13.92 8.71
C MET A 89 7.37 15.02 9.67
N ASP A 90 7.02 14.90 10.97
CA ASP A 90 7.44 15.85 12.02
C ASP A 90 8.96 15.83 12.23
N ALA A 91 9.57 14.64 12.26
CA ALA A 91 11.01 14.47 12.40
C ALA A 91 11.80 15.13 11.25
N PHE A 92 11.24 15.19 10.03
CA PHE A 92 11.81 15.91 8.90
C PHE A 92 11.34 17.37 8.78
N GLY A 93 10.46 17.85 9.68
CA GLY A 93 9.96 19.23 9.70
C GLY A 93 8.96 19.55 8.56
N HIS A 94 8.31 18.53 8.00
CA HIS A 94 7.40 18.70 6.86
C HIS A 94 6.04 19.25 7.27
N GLN A 95 5.73 20.46 6.82
CA GLN A 95 4.43 21.11 7.04
C GLN A 95 3.43 20.84 5.91
N ARG A 96 3.91 20.56 4.70
CA ARG A 96 3.07 20.23 3.54
C ARG A 96 3.79 19.25 2.64
N VAL A 97 3.11 18.15 2.29
CA VAL A 97 3.66 17.05 1.50
C VAL A 97 2.69 16.64 0.37
N CYS A 98 3.23 15.99 -0.65
CA CYS A 98 2.43 15.09 -1.48
C CYS A 98 2.53 13.68 -0.90
N MET A 99 1.38 13.01 -0.74
CA MET A 99 1.32 11.64 -0.28
C MET A 99 0.95 10.72 -1.45
N VAL A 100 1.74 9.66 -1.64
CA VAL A 100 1.50 8.66 -2.68
C VAL A 100 1.40 7.29 -2.00
N GLY A 101 0.37 6.50 -2.31
CA GLY A 101 0.20 5.16 -1.73
C GLY A 101 -0.23 4.13 -2.76
N HIS A 102 0.30 2.91 -2.64
CA HIS A 102 -0.10 1.76 -3.42
C HIS A 102 -0.55 0.62 -2.51
N ASP A 103 -1.54 -0.17 -2.93
CA ASP A 103 -2.10 -1.29 -2.17
C ASP A 103 -2.42 -0.86 -0.72
N TRP A 104 -1.90 -1.50 0.34
CA TRP A 104 -2.07 -1.05 1.72
C TRP A 104 -1.52 0.34 2.02
N GLY A 105 -0.55 0.83 1.26
CA GLY A 105 -0.10 2.22 1.35
C GLY A 105 -1.16 3.22 0.94
N ALA A 106 -2.12 2.85 0.06
CA ALA A 106 -3.21 3.73 -0.33
C ALA A 106 -4.21 3.98 0.81
N PRO A 107 -4.74 3.00 1.56
CA PRO A 107 -5.52 3.24 2.78
C PRO A 107 -4.83 4.17 3.78
N VAL A 108 -3.51 4.02 3.99
CA VAL A 108 -2.76 4.92 4.87
C VAL A 108 -2.75 6.34 4.29
N ALA A 109 -2.47 6.49 2.99
CA ALA A 109 -2.46 7.80 2.32
C ALA A 109 -3.83 8.49 2.33
N TRP A 110 -4.93 7.73 2.08
CA TRP A 110 -6.30 8.22 2.19
C TRP A 110 -6.61 8.75 3.59
N HIS A 111 -6.26 7.98 4.63
CA HIS A 111 -6.53 8.39 6.02
C HIS A 111 -5.64 9.56 6.45
N LEU A 112 -4.39 9.63 5.99
CA LEU A 112 -3.54 10.81 6.24
C LEU A 112 -4.15 12.08 5.63
N ALA A 113 -4.72 12.01 4.43
CA ALA A 113 -5.41 13.14 3.83
C ALA A 113 -6.67 13.57 4.61
N LEU A 114 -7.34 12.65 5.30
CA LEU A 114 -8.47 12.96 6.18
C LEU A 114 -8.04 13.51 7.55
N LEU A 115 -6.96 12.96 8.11
CA LEU A 115 -6.45 13.33 9.45
C LEU A 115 -5.66 14.63 9.42
N GLU A 116 -4.95 14.88 8.32
CA GLU A 116 -4.00 16.00 8.16
C GLU A 116 -4.30 16.81 6.88
N PRO A 117 -5.55 17.26 6.66
CA PRO A 117 -5.95 17.89 5.40
C PRO A 117 -5.14 19.15 5.06
N GLN A 118 -4.55 19.82 6.06
CA GLN A 118 -3.69 20.99 5.84
C GLN A 118 -2.27 20.60 5.42
N ARG A 119 -1.82 19.40 5.80
CA ARG A 119 -0.46 18.91 5.53
C ARG A 119 -0.38 18.06 4.26
N VAL A 120 -1.44 17.36 3.89
CA VAL A 120 -1.50 16.61 2.63
C VAL A 120 -1.97 17.56 1.53
N GLY A 121 -1.03 18.25 0.90
CA GLY A 121 -1.29 19.24 -0.14
C GLY A 121 -1.68 18.66 -1.49
N ALA A 122 -1.34 17.39 -1.75
CA ALA A 122 -1.77 16.59 -2.88
C ALA A 122 -1.75 15.11 -2.50
N LEU A 123 -2.63 14.33 -3.09
CA LEU A 123 -2.76 12.89 -2.83
C LEU A 123 -2.70 12.12 -4.16
N VAL A 124 -1.94 11.04 -4.19
CA VAL A 124 -1.94 10.10 -5.31
C VAL A 124 -2.13 8.69 -4.76
N THR A 125 -3.10 7.95 -5.27
CA THR A 125 -3.35 6.58 -4.82
C THR A 125 -3.45 5.62 -6.00
N LEU A 126 -2.84 4.47 -5.84
CA LEU A 126 -2.75 3.44 -6.85
C LEU A 126 -3.48 2.18 -6.38
N SER A 127 -4.29 1.63 -7.26
CA SER A 127 -5.01 0.36 -7.13
C SER A 127 -6.16 0.36 -6.12
N VAL A 128 -6.00 0.86 -4.91
CA VAL A 128 -7.03 0.75 -3.86
C VAL A 128 -7.83 2.05 -3.72
N PRO A 129 -9.14 2.03 -4.07
CA PRO A 129 -10.01 3.20 -4.01
C PRO A 129 -10.50 3.50 -2.59
N PHE A 130 -11.16 4.67 -2.43
CA PHE A 130 -11.75 5.12 -1.19
C PHE A 130 -13.20 5.58 -1.38
N ALA A 131 -14.10 5.13 -0.52
CA ALA A 131 -15.50 5.58 -0.52
C ALA A 131 -16.03 5.93 0.88
N GLY A 132 -15.13 6.39 1.75
CA GLY A 132 -15.46 6.69 3.14
C GLY A 132 -15.50 5.46 4.04
N ARG A 133 -15.73 5.70 5.34
CA ARG A 133 -15.86 4.64 6.34
C ARG A 133 -17.11 3.80 6.04
N PRO A 134 -16.99 2.46 5.96
CA PRO A 134 -18.16 1.60 5.75
C PRO A 134 -19.07 1.59 7.00
N LYS A 135 -20.35 1.24 6.79
CA LYS A 135 -21.33 1.15 7.89
C LYS A 135 -21.05 -0.01 8.87
N ARG A 136 -20.32 -1.01 8.42
CA ARG A 136 -19.91 -2.20 9.20
C ARG A 136 -18.45 -2.52 8.91
N PRO A 137 -17.74 -3.23 9.81
CA PRO A 137 -16.38 -3.65 9.56
C PRO A 137 -16.24 -4.43 8.25
N ALA A 138 -15.16 -4.21 7.51
CA ALA A 138 -14.92 -4.91 6.24
C ALA A 138 -14.87 -6.44 6.43
N SER A 139 -14.32 -6.93 7.54
CA SER A 139 -14.29 -8.35 7.88
C SER A 139 -15.69 -8.97 8.03
N GLU A 140 -16.65 -8.22 8.57
CA GLU A 140 -18.06 -8.67 8.67
C GLU A 140 -18.72 -8.73 7.29
N ILE A 141 -18.52 -7.69 6.48
CA ILE A 141 -19.03 -7.63 5.10
C ILE A 141 -18.48 -8.81 4.29
N MET A 142 -17.17 -9.07 4.39
CA MET A 142 -16.51 -10.18 3.68
C MET A 142 -17.07 -11.55 4.10
N ARG A 143 -17.27 -11.79 5.41
CA ARG A 143 -17.92 -13.04 5.88
C ARG A 143 -19.32 -13.19 5.30
N GLN A 144 -20.09 -12.12 5.22
CA GLN A 144 -21.43 -12.16 4.68
C GLN A 144 -21.45 -12.41 3.16
N VAL A 145 -20.50 -11.81 2.42
CA VAL A 145 -20.43 -11.93 0.95
C VAL A 145 -19.87 -13.28 0.52
N HIS A 146 -18.81 -13.75 1.17
CA HIS A 146 -18.12 -14.98 0.76
C HIS A 146 -18.76 -16.25 1.35
N GLY A 147 -19.46 -16.15 2.50
CA GLY A 147 -20.15 -17.27 3.09
C GLY A 147 -19.24 -18.48 3.33
N GLU A 148 -19.50 -19.58 2.62
CA GLU A 148 -18.73 -20.84 2.69
C GLU A 148 -17.56 -20.92 1.69
N HIS A 149 -17.23 -19.81 1.02
CA HIS A 149 -16.13 -19.76 0.06
C HIS A 149 -14.88 -19.17 0.69
N PHE A 150 -13.74 -19.66 0.24
CA PHE A 150 -12.44 -19.13 0.64
C PHE A 150 -12.31 -17.63 0.27
N ASN A 151 -11.80 -16.87 1.20
CA ASN A 151 -11.37 -15.50 0.98
C ASN A 151 -10.02 -15.29 1.68
N TYR A 152 -8.99 -14.88 0.95
CA TYR A 152 -7.64 -14.76 1.49
C TYR A 152 -7.54 -13.76 2.65
N ILE A 153 -8.34 -12.68 2.64
CA ILE A 153 -8.35 -11.70 3.73
C ILE A 153 -8.94 -12.33 5.01
N LEU A 154 -9.99 -13.15 4.88
CA LEU A 154 -10.54 -13.89 6.02
C LEU A 154 -9.59 -14.99 6.48
N TYR A 155 -8.88 -15.63 5.57
CA TYR A 155 -7.83 -16.61 5.89
C TYR A 155 -6.70 -15.97 6.69
N PHE A 156 -6.32 -14.72 6.39
CA PHE A 156 -5.27 -13.99 7.11
C PHE A 156 -5.65 -13.57 8.53
N GLN A 157 -6.94 -13.64 8.90
CA GLN A 157 -7.39 -13.16 10.22
C GLN A 157 -6.84 -14.01 11.38
N GLN A 158 -6.62 -15.30 11.20
CA GLN A 158 -6.14 -16.18 12.26
C GLN A 158 -4.60 -16.15 12.33
N PRO A 159 -4.01 -15.67 13.46
CA PRO A 159 -2.56 -15.65 13.62
C PRO A 159 -1.94 -17.05 13.52
N GLY A 160 -0.80 -17.14 12.85
CA GLY A 160 -0.04 -18.39 12.68
C GLY A 160 -0.48 -19.25 11.51
N VAL A 161 -1.71 -19.11 11.00
CA VAL A 161 -2.23 -19.97 9.92
C VAL A 161 -1.61 -19.60 8.57
N ALA A 162 -1.74 -18.35 8.17
CA ALA A 162 -1.17 -17.88 6.91
C ALA A 162 0.37 -17.82 6.99
N GLU A 163 0.92 -17.45 8.15
CA GLU A 163 2.38 -17.47 8.37
C GLU A 163 2.98 -18.86 8.12
N ALA A 164 2.34 -19.92 8.61
CA ALA A 164 2.84 -21.29 8.42
C ALA A 164 2.99 -21.69 6.95
N GLU A 165 2.15 -21.15 6.07
CA GLU A 165 2.25 -21.36 4.63
C GLU A 165 3.25 -20.41 3.97
N LEU A 166 3.12 -19.11 4.23
CA LEU A 166 3.88 -18.07 3.55
C LEU A 166 5.37 -18.09 3.96
N ASP A 167 5.65 -18.30 5.24
CA ASP A 167 7.02 -18.34 5.76
C ASP A 167 7.73 -19.66 5.40
N GLY A 168 6.96 -20.70 5.08
CA GLY A 168 7.48 -22.02 4.67
C GLY A 168 8.27 -21.97 3.36
N ASP A 169 7.84 -21.11 2.42
CA ASP A 169 8.56 -20.83 1.17
C ASP A 169 8.29 -19.37 0.75
N ILE A 170 9.20 -18.49 1.17
CA ILE A 170 9.12 -17.05 0.87
C ILE A 170 9.18 -16.79 -0.64
N ASP A 171 9.98 -17.56 -1.38
CA ASP A 171 10.15 -17.38 -2.82
C ASP A 171 8.87 -17.76 -3.57
N ALA A 172 8.23 -18.86 -3.21
CA ALA A 172 6.95 -19.27 -3.75
C ALA A 172 5.85 -18.26 -3.40
N SER A 173 5.80 -17.80 -2.16
CA SER A 173 4.85 -16.79 -1.68
C SER A 173 4.96 -15.49 -2.47
N LEU A 174 6.15 -14.96 -2.64
CA LEU A 174 6.38 -13.75 -3.42
C LEU A 174 6.04 -13.94 -4.89
N ARG A 175 6.42 -15.07 -5.51
CA ARG A 175 6.07 -15.36 -6.90
C ARG A 175 4.57 -15.47 -7.12
N LEU A 176 3.84 -16.04 -6.17
CA LEU A 176 2.38 -16.09 -6.22
C LEU A 176 1.78 -14.68 -6.24
N PHE A 177 2.10 -13.86 -5.26
CA PHE A 177 1.53 -12.50 -5.17
C PHE A 177 1.95 -11.62 -6.34
N MET A 178 3.22 -11.65 -6.74
CA MET A 178 3.74 -10.78 -7.81
C MET A 178 3.32 -11.22 -9.20
N GLY A 179 3.26 -12.53 -9.45
CA GLY A 179 3.03 -13.07 -10.78
C GLY A 179 1.61 -13.54 -11.04
N ASN A 180 0.83 -13.83 -9.99
CA ASN A 180 -0.51 -14.41 -10.15
C ASN A 180 -1.45 -14.01 -8.99
N VAL A 181 -1.53 -12.72 -8.67
CA VAL A 181 -2.43 -12.23 -7.59
C VAL A 181 -3.89 -12.62 -7.83
N GLY A 182 -4.31 -12.77 -9.07
CA GLY A 182 -5.66 -13.26 -9.45
C GLY A 182 -5.97 -14.67 -8.95
N ALA A 183 -4.95 -15.50 -8.71
CA ALA A 183 -5.13 -16.85 -8.16
C ALA A 183 -5.69 -16.85 -6.73
N LEU A 184 -5.52 -15.76 -5.99
CA LEU A 184 -6.12 -15.59 -4.66
C LEU A 184 -7.64 -15.49 -4.69
N LEU A 185 -8.22 -15.20 -5.86
CA LEU A 185 -9.65 -15.04 -6.08
C LEU A 185 -10.29 -16.28 -6.70
N VAL A 186 -9.52 -17.33 -6.97
CA VAL A 186 -10.07 -18.59 -7.50
C VAL A 186 -11.01 -19.20 -6.46
N PRO A 187 -12.26 -19.53 -6.83
CA PRO A 187 -13.22 -20.13 -5.91
C PRO A 187 -12.73 -21.46 -5.36
N LYS A 188 -12.74 -21.62 -4.05
CA LYS A 188 -12.40 -22.86 -3.33
C LYS A 188 -13.16 -22.93 -2.00
N PRO A 189 -13.26 -24.13 -1.36
CA PRO A 189 -13.92 -24.26 -0.07
C PRO A 189 -13.36 -23.33 0.99
N ALA A 190 -14.19 -22.94 1.97
CA ALA A 190 -13.78 -21.99 3.03
C ALA A 190 -12.62 -22.51 3.90
N ASP A 191 -12.50 -23.81 4.05
CA ASP A 191 -11.44 -24.48 4.83
C ASP A 191 -10.17 -24.76 4.02
N ALA A 192 -10.15 -24.40 2.72
CA ALA A 192 -8.98 -24.53 1.88
C ALA A 192 -7.80 -23.66 2.39
N ARG A 193 -6.58 -24.10 2.07
CA ARG A 193 -5.36 -23.33 2.31
C ARG A 193 -5.10 -22.34 1.17
N LEU A 194 -4.19 -21.40 1.40
CA LEU A 194 -3.89 -20.35 0.42
C LEU A 194 -3.38 -20.94 -0.91
N PHE A 195 -2.48 -21.92 -0.85
CA PHE A 195 -1.88 -22.54 -2.03
C PHE A 195 -2.70 -23.70 -2.64
N ASP A 196 -3.80 -24.12 -2.00
CA ASP A 196 -4.62 -25.20 -2.54
C ASP A 196 -5.22 -24.83 -3.90
N GLY A 197 -4.97 -25.68 -4.91
CA GLY A 197 -5.45 -25.47 -6.26
C GLY A 197 -4.84 -24.28 -7.01
N VAL A 198 -3.78 -23.68 -6.46
CA VAL A 198 -3.10 -22.53 -7.06
C VAL A 198 -1.77 -22.97 -7.66
N THR A 199 -1.51 -22.56 -8.90
CA THR A 199 -0.19 -22.74 -9.52
C THR A 199 0.69 -21.52 -9.22
N VAL A 200 1.77 -21.76 -8.50
CA VAL A 200 2.82 -20.73 -8.31
C VAL A 200 3.60 -20.61 -9.61
N PRO A 201 3.78 -19.41 -10.16
CA PRO A 201 4.60 -19.21 -11.35
C PRO A 201 6.05 -19.70 -11.15
N ASP A 202 6.60 -20.43 -12.14
CA ASP A 202 8.01 -20.85 -12.12
C ASP A 202 8.97 -19.67 -12.29
N GLY A 203 8.57 -18.64 -13.03
CA GLY A 203 9.35 -17.45 -13.31
C GLY A 203 8.84 -16.17 -12.64
N LEU A 204 9.60 -15.11 -12.79
CA LEU A 204 9.22 -13.77 -12.35
C LEU A 204 8.37 -13.08 -13.42
N PRO A 205 7.43 -12.20 -13.03
CA PRO A 205 6.72 -11.37 -13.99
C PRO A 205 7.70 -10.42 -14.71
N ALA A 206 7.38 -10.05 -15.95
CA ALA A 206 8.26 -9.26 -16.82
C ALA A 206 8.73 -7.93 -16.20
N TRP A 207 7.97 -7.36 -15.27
CA TRP A 207 8.31 -6.12 -14.57
C TRP A 207 9.27 -6.32 -13.38
N CYS A 208 9.51 -7.57 -12.94
CA CYS A 208 10.34 -7.89 -11.78
C CYS A 208 11.63 -8.63 -12.23
N SER A 209 12.75 -7.93 -12.23
CA SER A 209 14.06 -8.55 -12.47
C SER A 209 14.48 -9.41 -11.26
N GLU A 210 15.42 -10.34 -11.48
CA GLU A 210 16.01 -11.13 -10.40
C GLU A 210 16.60 -10.25 -9.30
N GLN A 211 17.27 -9.16 -9.64
CA GLN A 211 17.79 -8.21 -8.66
C GLN A 211 16.67 -7.58 -7.84
N ALA A 212 15.56 -7.19 -8.47
CA ALA A 212 14.40 -6.65 -7.76
C ALA A 212 13.78 -7.69 -6.83
N PHE A 213 13.62 -8.93 -7.30
CA PHE A 213 13.08 -10.03 -6.52
C PHE A 213 13.90 -10.29 -5.24
N GLN A 214 15.24 -10.25 -5.34
CA GLN A 214 16.11 -10.43 -4.18
C GLN A 214 15.90 -9.34 -3.11
N VAL A 215 15.58 -8.10 -3.50
CA VAL A 215 15.26 -7.03 -2.52
C VAL A 215 13.94 -7.33 -1.81
N TYR A 216 12.90 -7.74 -2.54
CA TYR A 216 11.62 -8.17 -1.92
C TYR A 216 11.82 -9.38 -1.00
N ARG A 217 12.56 -10.38 -1.44
CA ARG A 217 12.90 -11.56 -0.64
C ARG A 217 13.59 -11.19 0.67
N GLN A 218 14.57 -10.28 0.62
CA GLN A 218 15.29 -9.81 1.81
C GLN A 218 14.40 -9.07 2.80
N THR A 219 13.33 -8.43 2.33
CA THR A 219 12.34 -7.76 3.20
C THR A 219 11.67 -8.73 4.16
N PHE A 220 11.41 -9.97 3.72
CA PHE A 220 10.72 -10.99 4.51
C PHE A 220 11.68 -12.03 5.10
N ALA A 221 12.91 -12.14 4.59
CA ALA A 221 13.90 -13.09 5.10
C ALA A 221 14.21 -12.86 6.58
N GLY A 222 14.05 -13.91 7.39
CA GLY A 222 14.32 -13.90 8.82
C GLY A 222 13.26 -13.27 9.71
N ARG A 223 12.25 -12.57 9.15
CA ARG A 223 11.12 -12.03 9.92
C ARG A 223 9.75 -12.58 9.54
N GLY A 224 9.63 -13.19 8.36
CA GLY A 224 8.38 -13.71 7.84
C GLY A 224 7.34 -12.62 7.49
N PHE A 225 6.10 -13.07 7.26
CA PHE A 225 4.98 -12.23 6.84
C PHE A 225 4.11 -11.72 7.99
N ARG A 226 4.36 -12.14 9.26
CA ARG A 226 3.49 -11.80 10.40
C ARG A 226 3.19 -10.29 10.51
N GLY A 227 4.22 -9.45 10.46
CA GLY A 227 4.04 -8.00 10.56
C GLY A 227 3.12 -7.45 9.47
N ALA A 228 3.32 -7.89 8.24
CA ALA A 228 2.50 -7.52 7.09
C ALA A 228 1.07 -8.07 7.19
N LEU A 229 0.88 -9.30 7.65
CA LEU A 229 -0.44 -9.92 7.85
C LEU A 229 -1.24 -9.24 8.97
N ASN A 230 -0.57 -8.68 9.97
CA ASN A 230 -1.25 -7.97 11.04
C ASN A 230 -2.02 -6.73 10.57
N TRP A 231 -1.69 -6.14 9.42
CA TRP A 231 -2.48 -5.06 8.82
C TRP A 231 -3.89 -5.54 8.48
N TYR A 232 -4.02 -6.72 7.89
CA TYR A 232 -5.31 -7.34 7.56
C TYR A 232 -6.14 -7.70 8.80
N ARG A 233 -5.50 -7.97 9.94
CA ARG A 233 -6.13 -8.37 11.20
C ARG A 233 -6.79 -7.21 11.95
N ASN A 234 -6.58 -5.99 11.48
CA ASN A 234 -7.05 -4.77 12.16
C ASN A 234 -8.27 -4.10 11.50
N PHE A 235 -8.98 -4.75 10.58
CA PHE A 235 -10.16 -4.16 9.95
C PHE A 235 -11.22 -3.73 10.95
N GLU A 236 -11.54 -4.56 11.94
CA GLU A 236 -12.55 -4.25 12.96
C GLU A 236 -12.08 -3.14 13.89
N ARG A 237 -10.83 -3.25 14.39
CA ARG A 237 -10.24 -2.23 15.25
C ARG A 237 -10.13 -0.89 14.54
N THR A 238 -9.70 -0.88 13.29
CA THR A 238 -9.66 0.32 12.45
C THR A 238 -11.06 0.92 12.31
N TRP A 239 -12.06 0.09 12.02
CA TRP A 239 -13.45 0.54 11.90
C TRP A 239 -13.95 1.18 13.20
N GLN A 240 -13.74 0.56 14.36
CA GLN A 240 -14.10 1.10 15.67
C GLN A 240 -13.42 2.44 15.95
N ARG A 241 -12.12 2.54 15.68
CA ARG A 241 -11.32 3.72 15.99
C ARG A 241 -11.51 4.89 15.02
N THR A 242 -12.12 4.68 13.87
CA THR A 242 -12.34 5.69 12.82
C THR A 242 -13.79 6.21 12.78
N GLU A 243 -14.58 6.05 13.82
CA GLU A 243 -15.98 6.50 13.86
C GLU A 243 -16.12 8.00 13.57
N PHE A 244 -15.19 8.80 14.08
CA PHE A 244 -15.16 10.25 13.86
C PHE A 244 -14.93 10.66 12.38
N LEU A 245 -14.50 9.72 11.50
CA LEU A 245 -14.35 9.92 10.07
C LEU A 245 -15.58 9.47 9.26
N GLN A 246 -16.71 9.18 9.88
CA GLN A 246 -17.88 8.60 9.22
C GLN A 246 -18.34 9.38 7.99
N ASP A 247 -18.36 10.70 8.06
CA ASP A 247 -18.80 11.59 6.98
C ASP A 247 -17.66 12.42 6.36
N ALA A 248 -16.43 12.08 6.71
CA ALA A 248 -15.27 12.81 6.23
C ALA A 248 -15.10 12.66 4.70
N GLN A 249 -14.61 13.72 4.08
CA GLN A 249 -14.31 13.80 2.66
C GLN A 249 -12.86 14.25 2.47
N VAL A 250 -12.19 13.68 1.49
CA VAL A 250 -10.85 14.09 1.10
C VAL A 250 -10.95 15.44 0.36
N GLN A 251 -10.24 16.43 0.87
CA GLN A 251 -10.21 17.80 0.32
C GLN A 251 -9.00 18.06 -0.57
N SER A 252 -7.93 17.28 -0.39
CA SER A 252 -6.71 17.42 -1.18
C SER A 252 -6.97 17.07 -2.65
N PRO A 253 -6.41 17.83 -3.62
CA PRO A 253 -6.37 17.40 -5.01
C PRO A 253 -5.83 15.97 -5.09
N THR A 254 -6.55 15.12 -5.78
CA THR A 254 -6.29 13.68 -5.77
C THR A 254 -6.19 13.11 -7.18
N LEU A 255 -5.14 12.33 -7.43
CA LEU A 255 -4.98 11.47 -8.59
C LEU A 255 -5.17 10.01 -8.16
N PHE A 256 -6.09 9.30 -8.80
CA PHE A 256 -6.29 7.87 -8.63
C PHE A 256 -5.94 7.12 -9.91
N LEU A 257 -5.09 6.10 -9.79
CA LEU A 257 -4.66 5.25 -10.90
C LEU A 257 -4.98 3.79 -10.60
N ILE A 258 -5.49 3.05 -11.61
CA ILE A 258 -5.73 1.61 -11.49
C ILE A 258 -5.46 0.94 -12.84
N GLY A 259 -5.00 -0.31 -12.81
CA GLY A 259 -4.86 -1.15 -14.00
C GLY A 259 -6.21 -1.75 -14.42
N ASP A 260 -6.44 -1.92 -15.73
CA ASP A 260 -7.66 -2.53 -16.28
C ASP A 260 -7.77 -4.03 -15.96
N ARG A 261 -6.66 -4.66 -15.57
CA ARG A 261 -6.55 -6.08 -15.15
C ARG A 261 -6.31 -6.25 -13.65
N ASP A 262 -6.37 -5.16 -12.89
CA ASP A 262 -6.21 -5.23 -11.43
C ASP A 262 -7.45 -5.91 -10.80
N PRO A 263 -7.29 -7.05 -10.10
CA PRO A 263 -8.42 -7.71 -9.45
C PRO A 263 -9.11 -6.84 -8.40
N VAL A 264 -8.43 -5.85 -7.82
CA VAL A 264 -9.04 -4.89 -6.90
C VAL A 264 -10.14 -4.08 -7.60
N GLY A 265 -9.99 -3.80 -8.89
CA GLY A 265 -11.03 -3.12 -9.68
C GLY A 265 -12.37 -3.87 -9.71
N VAL A 266 -12.33 -5.21 -9.68
CA VAL A 266 -13.53 -6.07 -9.59
C VAL A 266 -14.02 -6.14 -8.14
N LEU A 267 -13.14 -6.41 -7.19
CA LEU A 267 -13.47 -6.54 -5.76
C LEU A 267 -14.06 -5.25 -5.20
N GLU A 268 -13.51 -4.12 -5.58
CA GLU A 268 -13.87 -2.78 -5.10
C GLU A 268 -14.71 -1.96 -6.09
N ALA A 269 -15.38 -2.61 -7.04
CA ALA A 269 -16.19 -1.93 -8.06
C ALA A 269 -17.26 -0.99 -7.45
N HIS A 270 -17.84 -1.37 -6.30
CA HIS A 270 -18.79 -0.53 -5.57
C HIS A 270 -18.10 0.70 -4.96
N THR A 271 -16.92 0.54 -4.39
CA THR A 271 -16.10 1.61 -3.82
C THR A 271 -15.67 2.59 -4.90
N LEU A 272 -15.17 2.09 -6.04
CA LEU A 272 -14.81 2.90 -7.21
C LEU A 272 -15.97 3.80 -7.67
N LYS A 273 -17.18 3.23 -7.78
CA LYS A 273 -18.38 3.97 -8.18
C LYS A 273 -18.74 5.09 -7.20
N ARG A 274 -18.45 4.93 -5.92
CA ARG A 274 -18.79 5.88 -4.86
C ARG A 274 -17.68 6.90 -4.57
N MET A 275 -16.46 6.64 -4.99
CA MET A 275 -15.29 7.47 -4.69
C MET A 275 -15.48 8.96 -5.08
N PRO A 276 -16.08 9.32 -6.25
CA PRO A 276 -16.30 10.73 -6.58
C PRO A 276 -17.19 11.50 -5.59
N GLY A 277 -18.02 10.81 -4.82
CA GLY A 277 -18.82 11.42 -3.75
C GLY A 277 -18.08 11.63 -2.42
N ARG A 278 -16.81 11.20 -2.34
CA ARG A 278 -15.99 11.25 -1.11
C ARG A 278 -14.65 11.99 -1.31
N VAL A 279 -14.32 12.33 -2.55
CA VAL A 279 -13.10 13.07 -2.91
C VAL A 279 -13.52 14.29 -3.72
N SER A 280 -13.29 15.49 -3.19
CA SER A 280 -13.85 16.73 -3.75
C SER A 280 -13.19 17.17 -5.06
N ASP A 281 -11.91 16.86 -5.25
CA ASP A 281 -11.12 17.21 -6.45
C ASP A 281 -10.36 15.95 -6.90
N LEU A 282 -11.02 15.14 -7.74
CA LEU A 282 -10.60 13.81 -8.13
C LEU A 282 -10.34 13.71 -9.63
N GLU A 283 -9.12 13.32 -9.97
CA GLU A 283 -8.70 12.88 -11.31
C GLU A 283 -8.47 11.37 -11.28
N GLN A 284 -9.02 10.64 -12.27
CA GLN A 284 -8.95 9.18 -12.32
C GLN A 284 -8.48 8.69 -13.69
N HIS A 285 -7.56 7.69 -13.70
CA HIS A 285 -7.15 7.02 -14.92
C HIS A 285 -7.13 5.50 -14.73
N VAL A 286 -7.57 4.79 -15.78
CA VAL A 286 -7.44 3.34 -15.91
C VAL A 286 -6.35 3.08 -16.93
N LEU A 287 -5.28 2.39 -16.53
CA LEU A 287 -4.17 2.06 -17.40
C LEU A 287 -4.43 0.73 -18.11
N ALA A 288 -4.36 0.75 -19.44
CA ALA A 288 -4.59 -0.42 -20.27
C ALA A 288 -3.45 -1.44 -20.15
N ASP A 289 -3.80 -2.73 -20.28
CA ASP A 289 -2.89 -3.87 -20.20
C ASP A 289 -2.04 -3.86 -18.91
N CYS A 290 -2.64 -3.50 -17.79
CA CYS A 290 -1.95 -3.31 -16.53
C CYS A 290 -2.69 -4.01 -15.39
N GLY A 291 -1.96 -4.76 -14.57
CA GLY A 291 -2.45 -5.43 -13.39
C GLY A 291 -2.32 -4.57 -12.13
N HIS A 292 -2.10 -5.27 -11.01
CA HIS A 292 -2.07 -4.67 -9.67
C HIS A 292 -0.80 -3.84 -9.41
N TRP A 293 0.34 -4.27 -9.93
CA TRP A 293 1.66 -3.66 -9.66
C TRP A 293 1.94 -2.49 -10.60
N ILE A 294 0.97 -1.60 -10.72
CA ILE A 294 0.86 -0.54 -11.72
C ILE A 294 2.13 0.32 -11.86
N GLN A 295 2.76 0.70 -10.73
CA GLN A 295 4.00 1.50 -10.69
C GLN A 295 5.22 0.74 -11.23
N SER A 296 5.14 -0.59 -11.29
CA SER A 296 6.18 -1.47 -11.83
C SER A 296 5.84 -2.01 -13.22
N GLU A 297 4.57 -2.22 -13.54
CA GLU A 297 4.10 -2.75 -14.82
C GLU A 297 4.07 -1.68 -15.92
N ARG A 298 3.70 -0.46 -15.57
CA ARG A 298 3.59 0.70 -16.48
C ARG A 298 4.35 1.94 -15.94
N PRO A 299 5.63 1.80 -15.57
CA PRO A 299 6.35 2.83 -14.83
C PRO A 299 6.43 4.18 -15.58
N GLN A 300 6.60 4.17 -16.90
CA GLN A 300 6.67 5.39 -17.70
C GLN A 300 5.34 6.14 -17.67
N HIS A 301 4.22 5.43 -17.91
CA HIS A 301 2.89 6.04 -17.93
C HIS A 301 2.49 6.55 -16.54
N VAL A 302 2.79 5.79 -15.48
CA VAL A 302 2.57 6.25 -14.09
C VAL A 302 3.39 7.51 -13.81
N ASN A 303 4.66 7.56 -14.23
CA ASN A 303 5.52 8.73 -14.03
C ASN A 303 5.02 9.95 -14.79
N GLU A 304 4.54 9.80 -16.03
CA GLU A 304 3.96 10.88 -16.84
C GLU A 304 2.74 11.50 -16.14
N LEU A 305 1.77 10.66 -15.74
CA LEU A 305 0.56 11.10 -15.04
C LEU A 305 0.88 11.74 -13.69
N LEU A 306 1.79 11.13 -12.92
CA LEU A 306 2.22 11.62 -11.63
C LEU A 306 2.89 12.99 -11.74
N LEU A 307 3.84 13.16 -12.66
CA LEU A 307 4.56 14.42 -12.83
C LEU A 307 3.66 15.54 -13.38
N ASP A 308 2.80 15.25 -14.33
CA ASP A 308 1.82 16.20 -14.85
C ASP A 308 0.86 16.67 -13.73
N PHE A 309 0.32 15.74 -12.95
CA PHE A 309 -0.52 16.05 -11.80
C PHE A 309 0.19 16.93 -10.78
N LEU A 310 1.43 16.56 -10.40
CA LEU A 310 2.23 17.32 -9.42
C LEU A 310 2.55 18.73 -9.91
N GLN A 311 2.85 18.89 -11.20
CA GLN A 311 3.12 20.21 -11.78
C GLN A 311 1.88 21.12 -11.70
N ARG A 312 0.68 20.59 -11.89
CA ARG A 312 -0.58 21.36 -11.86
C ARG A 312 -1.13 21.58 -10.46
N ARG A 313 -0.94 20.61 -9.54
CA ARG A 313 -1.67 20.55 -8.27
C ARG A 313 -0.79 20.68 -7.02
N PHE A 314 0.51 20.51 -7.18
CA PHE A 314 1.49 20.64 -6.10
C PHE A 314 2.70 21.48 -6.57
N PRO A 315 2.47 22.74 -6.99
CA PRO A 315 3.49 23.62 -7.56
C PRO A 315 4.50 24.09 -6.54
#